data_add91a844393d18e054145d5aca39bc3
#
_entry.id   add91a844393d18e054145d5aca39bc3
#
_cell.length_a   1.000
_cell.length_b   1.000
_cell.length_c   1.000
_cell.angle_alpha   90.00
_cell.angle_beta   90.00
_cell.angle_gamma   90.00
#
_symmetry.space_group_name_H-M   'P 1'
#
loop_
_entity.id
_entity.type
_entity.pdbx_description
1 polymer ?
#
loop_
_entity_poly.entity_id
_entity_poly.type
_entity_poly.pdbx_seq_one_letter_code
_entity_poly.pdbx_strand_id
1 'polypeptide(L)'
;MSLSSLARASWVHMLFAFLAMGGWAMFANRGHPPPEALRAGLVQGLLSAGLTFGIKRGLEAMHRRMRGAAAMFAPPSISCITVLVLLLGAHTLAGTPEIWATIAVPFAVSSTYAFVYIAGLELRARRARAA
;
A
#
# COMPACT_ATOMS: atom_id res chain seq x y z
N MET A 1 20.82 1.45 -15.45
CA MET A 1 20.02 0.28 -15.02
C MET A 1 19.21 -0.21 -16.22
N SER A 2 19.28 -1.49 -16.55
CA SER A 2 18.51 -2.05 -17.67
C SER A 2 17.04 -2.19 -17.30
N LEU A 3 16.13 -2.14 -18.29
CA LEU A 3 14.69 -2.35 -18.07
C LEU A 3 14.39 -3.68 -17.37
N SER A 4 15.20 -4.71 -17.64
CA SER A 4 15.09 -6.02 -17.00
C SER A 4 15.46 -6.02 -15.51
N SER A 5 16.37 -5.15 -15.07
CA SER A 5 16.73 -5.02 -13.64
C SER A 5 15.65 -4.27 -12.85
N LEU A 6 15.05 -3.24 -13.46
CA LEU A 6 13.93 -2.50 -12.87
C LEU A 6 12.66 -3.36 -12.75
N ALA A 7 12.36 -4.14 -13.79
CA ALA A 7 11.24 -5.08 -13.76
C ALA A 7 11.43 -6.14 -12.67
N ARG A 8 12.62 -6.73 -12.57
CA ARG A 8 12.96 -7.71 -11.51
C ARG A 8 12.81 -7.13 -10.11
N ALA A 9 13.29 -5.91 -9.88
CA ALA A 9 13.14 -5.25 -8.58
C ALA A 9 11.67 -5.05 -8.20
N SER A 10 10.81 -4.65 -9.17
CA SER A 10 9.38 -4.48 -8.93
C SER A 10 8.68 -5.80 -8.58
N TRP A 11 8.99 -6.89 -9.30
CA TRP A 11 8.43 -8.21 -9.01
C TRP A 11 8.83 -8.74 -7.62
N VAL A 12 10.08 -8.55 -7.22
CA VAL A 12 10.56 -8.94 -5.89
C VAL A 12 9.80 -8.19 -4.79
N HIS A 13 9.59 -6.88 -4.95
CA HIS A 13 8.82 -6.09 -3.99
C HIS A 13 7.35 -6.51 -3.92
N MET A 14 6.73 -6.79 -5.07
CA MET A 14 5.35 -7.28 -5.13
C MET A 14 5.21 -8.66 -4.46
N LEU A 15 6.14 -9.58 -4.73
CA LEU A 15 6.15 -10.90 -4.09
C LEU A 15 6.36 -10.79 -2.58
N PHE A 16 7.29 -9.95 -2.15
CA PHE A 16 7.50 -9.69 -0.72
C PHE A 16 6.25 -9.14 -0.05
N ALA A 17 5.61 -8.14 -0.66
CA ALA A 17 4.37 -7.57 -0.14
C ALA A 17 3.24 -8.61 -0.09
N PHE A 18 3.11 -9.45 -1.12
CA PHE A 18 2.16 -10.55 -1.14
C PHE A 18 2.38 -11.52 0.03
N LEU A 19 3.61 -12.00 0.20
CA LEU A 19 3.93 -12.99 1.24
C LEU A 19 3.85 -12.41 2.65
N ALA A 20 4.40 -11.22 2.87
CA ALA A 20 4.40 -10.58 4.18
C ALA A 20 2.99 -10.21 4.66
N MET A 21 2.21 -9.54 3.81
CA MET A 21 0.88 -9.07 4.20
C MET A 21 -0.16 -10.20 4.12
N GLY A 22 -0.03 -11.12 3.16
CA GLY A 22 -0.84 -12.33 3.11
C GLY A 22 -0.59 -13.24 4.32
N GLY A 23 0.67 -13.42 4.71
CA GLY A 23 1.05 -14.15 5.92
C GLY A 23 0.50 -13.49 7.19
N TRP A 24 0.56 -12.17 7.29
CA TRP A 24 -0.09 -11.44 8.38
C TRP A 24 -1.59 -11.70 8.45
N ALA A 25 -2.29 -11.64 7.32
CA ALA A 25 -3.73 -11.88 7.26
C ALA A 25 -4.10 -13.31 7.68
N MET A 26 -3.31 -14.31 7.27
CA MET A 26 -3.47 -15.69 7.74
C MET A 26 -3.27 -15.79 9.25
N PHE A 27 -2.25 -15.14 9.78
CA PHE A 27 -1.99 -15.09 11.22
C PHE A 27 -3.12 -14.40 11.99
N ALA A 28 -3.63 -13.27 11.50
CA ALA A 28 -4.75 -12.55 12.12
C ALA A 28 -6.03 -13.40 12.20
N ASN A 29 -6.22 -14.29 11.22
CA ASN A 29 -7.39 -15.17 11.14
C ASN A 29 -7.11 -16.61 11.62
N ARG A 30 -6.01 -16.88 12.30
CA ARG A 30 -5.59 -18.22 12.72
C ARG A 30 -6.55 -18.93 13.72
N GLY A 31 -7.43 -18.18 14.36
CA GLY A 31 -8.48 -18.73 15.24
C GLY A 31 -9.72 -19.26 14.51
N HIS A 32 -9.78 -19.10 13.21
CA HIS A 32 -10.87 -19.53 12.36
C HIS A 32 -10.49 -20.75 11.51
N PRO A 33 -11.43 -21.44 10.86
CA PRO A 33 -11.15 -22.60 10.00
C PRO A 33 -10.06 -22.29 8.96
N PRO A 34 -9.14 -23.22 8.67
CA PRO A 34 -8.02 -23.01 7.73
C PRO A 34 -8.40 -22.43 6.36
N PRO A 35 -9.52 -22.81 5.72
CA PRO A 35 -9.94 -22.22 4.45
C PRO A 35 -10.23 -20.72 4.53
N GLU A 36 -10.76 -20.24 5.67
CA GLU A 36 -11.06 -18.83 5.89
C GLU A 36 -9.79 -18.01 6.08
N ALA A 37 -8.86 -18.50 6.89
CA ALA A 37 -7.55 -17.89 7.09
C ALA A 37 -6.75 -17.82 5.76
N LEU A 38 -6.77 -18.91 4.97
CA LEU A 38 -6.12 -18.95 3.65
C LEU A 38 -6.74 -17.95 2.68
N ARG A 39 -8.08 -17.87 2.63
CA ARG A 39 -8.80 -16.89 1.80
C ARG A 39 -8.41 -15.46 2.17
N ALA A 40 -8.42 -15.13 3.48
CA ALA A 40 -7.99 -13.83 3.96
C ALA A 40 -6.55 -13.51 3.54
N GLY A 41 -5.64 -14.48 3.65
CA GLY A 41 -4.25 -14.36 3.24
C GLY A 41 -4.08 -14.11 1.75
N LEU A 42 -4.80 -14.85 0.90
CA LEU A 42 -4.76 -14.67 -0.56
C LEU A 42 -5.30 -13.30 -0.98
N VAL A 43 -6.45 -12.88 -0.43
CA VAL A 43 -7.04 -11.56 -0.71
C VAL A 43 -6.07 -10.46 -0.31
N GLN A 44 -5.54 -10.49 0.92
CA GLN A 44 -4.60 -9.47 1.39
C GLN A 44 -3.30 -9.47 0.60
N GLY A 45 -2.75 -10.63 0.29
CA GLY A 45 -1.53 -10.75 -0.51
C GLY A 45 -1.68 -10.11 -1.90
N LEU A 46 -2.75 -10.43 -2.61
CA LEU A 46 -3.06 -9.86 -3.93
C LEU A 46 -3.26 -8.34 -3.86
N LEU A 47 -4.02 -7.85 -2.87
CA LEU A 47 -4.19 -6.41 -2.66
C LEU A 47 -2.86 -5.72 -2.42
N SER A 48 -2.01 -6.26 -1.53
CA SER A 48 -0.73 -5.64 -1.19
C SER A 48 0.24 -5.63 -2.37
N ALA A 49 0.28 -6.68 -3.17
CA ALA A 49 1.06 -6.71 -4.41
C ALA A 49 0.59 -5.62 -5.40
N GLY A 50 -0.72 -5.51 -5.63
CA GLY A 50 -1.30 -4.49 -6.50
C GLY A 50 -1.09 -3.07 -5.98
N LEU A 51 -1.30 -2.84 -4.68
CA LEU A 51 -1.09 -1.54 -4.03
C LEU A 51 0.38 -1.11 -4.08
N THR A 52 1.33 -2.03 -3.90
CA THR A 52 2.77 -1.74 -4.03
C THR A 52 3.11 -1.16 -5.40
N PHE A 53 2.44 -1.64 -6.45
CA PHE A 53 2.62 -1.11 -7.80
C PHE A 53 1.90 0.23 -8.01
N GLY A 54 0.69 0.38 -7.47
CA GLY A 54 -0.21 1.51 -7.73
C GLY A 54 0.05 2.75 -6.88
N ILE A 55 0.36 2.59 -5.58
CA ILE A 55 0.45 3.71 -4.62
C ILE A 55 1.50 4.74 -5.07
N LYS A 56 2.71 4.30 -5.37
CA LYS A 56 3.80 5.20 -5.79
C LYS A 56 3.38 6.05 -6.99
N ARG A 57 2.84 5.43 -8.03
CA ARG A 57 2.41 6.12 -9.26
C ARG A 57 1.28 7.11 -9.00
N GLY A 58 0.32 6.70 -8.17
CA GLY A 58 -0.79 7.56 -7.76
C GLY A 58 -0.32 8.79 -6.99
N LEU A 59 0.57 8.61 -6.02
CA LEU A 59 1.17 9.69 -5.23
C LEU A 59 1.92 10.68 -6.12
N GLU A 60 2.78 10.19 -7.01
CA GLU A 60 3.54 11.04 -7.95
C GLU A 60 2.61 11.81 -8.89
N ALA A 61 1.59 11.16 -9.42
CA ALA A 61 0.63 11.78 -10.33
C ALA A 61 -0.16 12.91 -9.65
N MET A 62 -0.60 12.70 -8.42
CA MET A 62 -1.30 13.71 -7.63
C MET A 62 -0.37 14.85 -7.23
N HIS A 63 0.84 14.55 -6.74
CA HIS A 63 1.82 15.54 -6.32
C HIS A 63 2.20 16.48 -7.47
N ARG A 64 2.37 15.98 -8.70
CA ARG A 64 2.66 16.81 -9.86
C ARG A 64 1.56 17.80 -10.24
N ARG A 65 0.33 17.54 -9.85
CA ARG A 65 -0.85 18.37 -10.15
C ARG A 65 -1.17 19.40 -9.06
N MET A 66 -0.51 19.31 -7.91
CA MET A 66 -0.79 20.11 -6.73
C MET A 66 0.41 20.99 -6.38
N ARG A 67 0.18 22.07 -5.62
CA ARG A 67 1.23 23.02 -5.20
C ARG A 67 1.04 23.40 -3.74
N GLY A 68 2.12 23.87 -3.09
CA GLY A 68 2.11 24.32 -1.70
C GLY A 68 1.71 23.23 -0.71
N ALA A 69 0.96 23.58 0.31
CA ALA A 69 0.51 22.66 1.35
C ALA A 69 -0.34 21.50 0.79
N ALA A 70 -1.14 21.77 -0.26
CA ALA A 70 -1.95 20.72 -0.89
C ALA A 70 -1.08 19.61 -1.50
N ALA A 71 0.07 19.92 -2.10
CA ALA A 71 0.98 18.92 -2.65
C ALA A 71 1.59 18.01 -1.56
N MET A 72 1.70 18.50 -0.33
CA MET A 72 2.26 17.74 0.78
C MET A 72 1.22 16.84 1.48
N PHE A 73 0.01 17.32 1.66
CA PHE A 73 -0.97 16.63 2.51
C PHE A 73 -2.07 15.90 1.73
N ALA A 74 -2.53 16.43 0.60
CA ALA A 74 -3.64 15.83 -0.13
C ALA A 74 -3.30 14.46 -0.76
N PRO A 75 -2.17 14.25 -1.46
CA PRO A 75 -1.85 12.95 -2.05
C PRO A 75 -1.79 11.81 -1.05
N PRO A 76 -1.07 11.90 0.10
CA PRO A 76 -1.05 10.81 1.06
C PRO A 76 -2.40 10.59 1.74
N SER A 77 -3.16 11.65 2.03
CA SER A 77 -4.49 11.51 2.63
C SER A 77 -5.48 10.82 1.68
N ILE A 78 -5.51 11.21 0.41
CA ILE A 78 -6.33 10.54 -0.61
C ILE A 78 -5.90 9.07 -0.76
N SER A 79 -4.60 8.81 -0.78
CA SER A 79 -4.07 7.43 -0.84
C SER A 79 -4.52 6.61 0.36
N CYS A 80 -4.45 7.13 1.58
CA CYS A 80 -4.91 6.43 2.78
C CYS A 80 -6.40 6.09 2.71
N ILE A 81 -7.24 7.05 2.32
CA ILE A 81 -8.68 6.82 2.18
C ILE A 81 -8.94 5.73 1.12
N THR A 82 -8.29 5.83 -0.05
CA THR A 82 -8.42 4.85 -1.13
C THR A 82 -8.01 3.45 -0.67
N VAL A 83 -6.86 3.33 -0.02
CA VAL A 83 -6.37 2.05 0.51
C VAL A 83 -7.33 1.48 1.54
N LEU A 84 -7.82 2.30 2.47
CA LEU A 84 -8.77 1.85 3.49
C LEU A 84 -10.06 1.31 2.87
N VAL A 85 -10.63 2.04 1.90
CA VAL A 85 -11.84 1.62 1.19
C VAL A 85 -11.62 0.31 0.44
N LEU A 86 -10.48 0.17 -0.26
CA LEU A 86 -10.14 -1.06 -0.98
C LEU A 86 -9.96 -2.26 -0.04
N LEU A 87 -9.23 -2.07 1.07
CA LEU A 87 -9.02 -3.14 2.06
C LEU A 87 -10.33 -3.56 2.72
N LEU A 88 -11.12 -2.60 3.21
CA LEU A 88 -12.42 -2.89 3.82
C LEU A 88 -13.36 -3.56 2.83
N GLY A 89 -13.50 -3.01 1.63
CA GLY A 89 -14.38 -3.54 0.59
C GLY A 89 -14.02 -4.97 0.20
N ALA A 90 -12.76 -5.23 -0.10
CA ALA A 90 -12.31 -6.56 -0.52
C ALA A 90 -12.46 -7.61 0.59
N HIS A 91 -12.10 -7.28 1.84
CA HIS A 91 -12.22 -8.22 2.96
C HIS A 91 -13.69 -8.45 3.38
N THR A 92 -14.54 -7.42 3.27
CA THR A 92 -15.99 -7.59 3.48
C THR A 92 -16.60 -8.52 2.42
N LEU A 93 -16.29 -8.29 1.14
CA LEU A 93 -16.75 -9.14 0.05
C LEU A 93 -16.23 -10.58 0.14
N ALA A 94 -15.00 -10.76 0.62
CA ALA A 94 -14.40 -12.07 0.83
C ALA A 94 -14.92 -12.79 2.09
N GLY A 95 -15.68 -12.11 2.94
CA GLY A 95 -16.16 -12.69 4.21
C GLY A 95 -15.01 -13.02 5.16
N THR A 96 -14.01 -12.12 5.26
CA THR A 96 -12.88 -12.27 6.19
C THR A 96 -13.38 -12.14 7.63
N PRO A 97 -13.12 -13.10 8.54
CA PRO A 97 -13.64 -13.05 9.90
C PRO A 97 -13.11 -11.86 10.71
N GLU A 98 -11.79 -11.67 10.72
CA GLU A 98 -11.11 -10.64 11.51
C GLU A 98 -10.65 -9.47 10.62
N ILE A 99 -11.60 -8.71 10.04
CA ILE A 99 -11.28 -7.64 9.07
C ILE A 99 -10.34 -6.61 9.68
N TRP A 100 -10.66 -6.07 10.84
CA TRP A 100 -9.85 -4.99 11.44
C TRP A 100 -8.44 -5.42 11.79
N ALA A 101 -8.27 -6.62 12.38
CA ALA A 101 -6.95 -7.19 12.65
C ALA A 101 -6.19 -7.45 11.35
N THR A 102 -6.89 -7.93 10.31
CA THR A 102 -6.30 -8.23 9.00
C THR A 102 -5.75 -6.99 8.31
N ILE A 103 -6.49 -5.88 8.29
CA ILE A 103 -6.11 -4.67 7.57
C ILE A 103 -5.20 -3.72 8.35
N ALA A 104 -5.11 -3.85 9.69
CA ALA A 104 -4.38 -2.92 10.54
C ALA A 104 -2.91 -2.74 10.11
N VAL A 105 -2.17 -3.82 9.93
CA VAL A 105 -0.75 -3.74 9.54
C VAL A 105 -0.57 -3.27 8.10
N PRO A 106 -1.22 -3.85 7.07
CA PRO A 106 -1.07 -3.34 5.70
C PRO A 106 -1.53 -1.89 5.53
N PHE A 107 -2.56 -1.46 6.25
CA PHE A 107 -2.98 -0.06 6.25
C PHE A 107 -1.93 0.86 6.90
N ALA A 108 -1.39 0.50 8.07
CA ALA A 108 -0.35 1.26 8.75
C ALA A 108 0.91 1.40 7.88
N VAL A 109 1.35 0.29 7.26
CA VAL A 109 2.54 0.28 6.38
C VAL A 109 2.33 1.17 5.15
N SER A 110 1.21 1.03 4.46
CA SER A 110 0.92 1.81 3.25
C SER A 110 0.71 3.30 3.55
N SER A 111 0.07 3.64 4.66
CA SER A 111 -0.12 5.03 5.11
C SER A 111 1.22 5.68 5.46
N THR A 112 2.05 5.02 6.26
CA THR A 112 3.39 5.50 6.59
C THR A 112 4.22 5.71 5.32
N TYR A 113 4.21 4.75 4.40
CA TYR A 113 4.89 4.88 3.12
C TYR A 113 4.41 6.11 2.35
N ALA A 114 3.10 6.35 2.26
CA ALA A 114 2.55 7.46 1.50
C ALA A 114 3.02 8.82 2.03
N PHE A 115 2.98 9.03 3.34
CA PHE A 115 3.44 10.28 3.96
C PHE A 115 4.94 10.48 3.85
N VAL A 116 5.74 9.45 4.15
CA VAL A 116 7.22 9.51 4.05
C VAL A 116 7.66 9.75 2.61
N TYR A 117 7.03 9.09 1.65
CA TYR A 117 7.36 9.24 0.23
C TYR A 117 7.10 10.66 -0.28
N ILE A 118 5.94 11.23 0.02
CA ILE A 118 5.58 12.61 -0.37
C ILE A 118 6.48 13.64 0.33
N ALA A 119 6.76 13.46 1.62
CA ALA A 119 7.71 14.34 2.33
C ALA A 119 9.09 14.33 1.67
N GLY A 120 9.57 13.16 1.25
CA GLY A 120 10.83 13.03 0.51
C GLY A 120 10.82 13.73 -0.84
N LEU A 121 9.72 13.65 -1.59
CA LEU A 121 9.56 14.37 -2.87
C LEU A 121 9.58 15.88 -2.66
N GLU A 122 8.85 16.37 -1.68
CA GLU A 122 8.77 17.81 -1.37
C GLU A 122 10.12 18.39 -0.91
N LEU A 123 10.86 17.65 -0.08
CA LEU A 123 12.20 18.05 0.34
C LEU A 123 13.16 18.18 -0.85
N ARG A 124 13.12 17.22 -1.78
CA ARG A 124 13.94 17.28 -3.01
C ARG A 124 13.57 18.48 -3.87
N ALA A 125 12.26 18.72 -4.05
CA ALA A 125 11.77 19.84 -4.83
C ALA A 125 12.17 21.21 -4.22
N ARG A 126 12.14 21.34 -2.89
CA ARG A 126 12.60 22.55 -2.18
C ARG A 126 14.12 22.78 -2.36
N ARG A 127 14.92 21.72 -2.22
CA ARG A 127 16.38 21.81 -2.43
C ARG A 127 16.72 22.23 -3.85
N ALA A 128 16.05 21.70 -4.86
CA ALA A 128 16.25 22.07 -6.27
C ALA A 128 15.88 23.52 -6.59
N ARG A 129 14.95 24.13 -5.79
CA ARG A 129 14.59 25.55 -5.96
C ARG A 129 15.53 26.51 -5.23
N ALA A 130 16.29 26.01 -4.26
CA ALA A 130 17.23 26.83 -3.47
C ALA A 130 18.67 26.79 -4.03
N ALA A 131 18.94 25.90 -4.98
CA ALA A 131 20.22 25.79 -5.68
C ALA A 131 20.20 26.58 -6.98
#